data_a1b5b4a7837681b77429021cd876f51e
#
_entry.id   a1b5b4a7837681b77429021cd876f51e
#
_cell.length_a   1.000
_cell.length_b   1.000
_cell.length_c   1.000
_cell.angle_alpha   90.00
_cell.angle_beta   90.00
_cell.angle_gamma   90.00
#
_symmetry.space_group_name_H-M   'P 1'
#
loop_
_entity.id
_entity.type
_entity.pdbx_description
1 polymer ?
#
loop_
_entity_poly.entity_id
_entity_poly.type
_entity_poly.pdbx_seq_one_letter_code
_entity_poly.pdbx_strand_id
1 'polypeptide(L)'
;FLVLGSLIGKFFVAGRNMYFTKKFLPELKVKCKYFELKSIKDVASSGIWNLVNKLSGVLLDGLDLLIANIFIGAADMGALSISKTIPAMFMTLRGTLDYPFTPSMTEAYAKGDIQGVVRYARIANKILAIFMIAPMAVFCVFGESFFKLWVPGEDARLIEILSLLA
;
A
#
# COMPACT_ATOMS: atom_id res chain seq x y z
N PHE A 1 -4.06 4.64 -23.97
CA PHE A 1 -2.63 5.01 -23.82
C PHE A 1 -2.10 4.65 -22.43
N LEU A 2 -2.79 4.95 -21.32
CA LEU A 2 -2.32 4.64 -19.95
C LEU A 2 -2.10 3.13 -19.70
N VAL A 3 -3.01 2.29 -20.20
CA VAL A 3 -2.91 0.83 -20.06
C VAL A 3 -1.70 0.28 -20.82
N LEU A 4 -1.48 0.76 -22.05
CA LEU A 4 -0.33 0.36 -22.85
C LEU A 4 0.99 0.78 -22.18
N GLY A 5 1.07 1.99 -21.65
CA GLY A 5 2.24 2.47 -20.91
C GLY A 5 2.54 1.61 -19.69
N SER A 6 1.50 1.24 -18.92
CA SER A 6 1.66 0.37 -17.74
C SER A 6 2.10 -1.07 -18.10
N LEU A 7 1.62 -1.61 -19.22
CA LEU A 7 2.04 -2.92 -19.72
C LEU A 7 3.52 -2.91 -20.12
N ILE A 8 3.94 -1.92 -20.90
CA ILE A 8 5.35 -1.77 -21.31
C ILE A 8 6.26 -1.65 -20.07
N GLY A 9 5.86 -0.83 -19.08
CA GLY A 9 6.58 -0.70 -17.82
C GLY A 9 6.74 -2.04 -17.08
N LYS A 10 5.66 -2.83 -17.00
CA LYS A 10 5.70 -4.15 -16.36
C LYS A 10 6.60 -5.13 -17.11
N PHE A 11 6.58 -5.15 -18.43
CA PHE A 11 7.50 -5.97 -19.24
C PHE A 11 8.96 -5.59 -19.01
N PHE A 12 9.27 -4.30 -18.96
CA PHE A 12 10.63 -3.83 -18.68
C PHE A 12 11.11 -4.24 -17.29
N VAL A 13 10.26 -4.09 -16.27
CA VAL A 13 10.55 -4.52 -14.88
C VAL A 13 10.74 -6.04 -14.82
N ALA A 14 9.89 -6.82 -15.51
CA ALA A 14 10.01 -8.28 -15.55
C ALA A 14 11.34 -8.72 -16.21
N GLY A 15 11.71 -8.11 -17.34
CA GLY A 15 12.97 -8.36 -18.03
C GLY A 15 14.19 -8.04 -17.16
N ARG A 16 14.16 -6.90 -16.50
CA ARG A 16 15.19 -6.49 -15.54
C ARG A 16 15.32 -7.47 -14.38
N ASN A 17 14.21 -7.85 -13.78
CA ASN A 17 14.21 -8.80 -12.66
C ASN A 17 14.75 -10.17 -13.11
N MET A 18 14.38 -10.66 -14.28
CA MET A 18 14.89 -11.91 -14.84
C MET A 18 16.41 -11.84 -15.09
N TYR A 19 16.92 -10.71 -15.58
CA TYR A 19 18.36 -10.49 -15.76
C TYR A 19 19.11 -10.53 -14.42
N PHE A 20 18.62 -9.81 -13.40
CA PHE A 20 19.22 -9.81 -12.08
C PHE A 20 19.14 -11.16 -11.38
N THR A 21 18.00 -11.86 -11.50
CA THR A 21 17.85 -13.22 -10.94
C THR A 21 18.88 -14.17 -11.54
N LYS A 22 19.06 -14.17 -12.85
CA LYS A 22 20.09 -15.00 -13.51
C LYS A 22 21.52 -14.61 -13.09
N LYS A 23 21.78 -13.32 -12.84
CA LYS A 23 23.10 -12.82 -12.45
C LYS A 23 23.45 -13.16 -11.00
N PHE A 24 22.49 -13.01 -10.08
CA PHE A 24 22.74 -13.19 -8.64
C PHE A 24 22.47 -14.63 -8.15
N LEU A 25 21.62 -15.38 -8.86
CA LEU A 25 21.22 -16.74 -8.52
C LEU A 25 21.32 -17.66 -9.72
N PRO A 26 22.56 -17.92 -10.23
CA PRO A 26 22.77 -18.76 -11.42
C PRO A 26 22.35 -20.21 -11.20
N GLU A 27 22.26 -20.65 -9.95
CA GLU A 27 21.84 -22.01 -9.56
C GLU A 27 20.32 -22.22 -9.70
N LEU A 28 19.55 -21.15 -9.80
CA LEU A 28 18.09 -21.18 -9.87
C LEU A 28 17.65 -21.59 -11.28
N LYS A 29 17.55 -22.90 -11.51
CA LYS A 29 17.09 -23.48 -12.77
C LYS A 29 15.60 -23.80 -12.68
N VAL A 30 14.78 -23.02 -13.37
CA VAL A 30 13.35 -23.33 -13.52
C VAL A 30 13.22 -24.50 -14.49
N LYS A 31 12.85 -25.68 -13.99
CA LYS A 31 12.58 -26.88 -14.79
C LYS A 31 11.18 -27.39 -14.46
N CYS A 32 10.43 -27.79 -15.48
CA CYS A 32 9.10 -28.40 -15.29
C CYS A 32 9.13 -29.68 -14.43
N LYS A 33 10.29 -30.32 -14.29
CA LYS A 33 10.48 -31.51 -13.43
C LYS A 33 10.26 -31.23 -11.93
N TYR A 34 10.42 -29.96 -11.49
CA TYR A 34 10.23 -29.55 -10.10
C TYR A 34 8.79 -29.09 -9.80
N PHE A 35 7.87 -29.34 -10.74
CA PHE A 35 6.47 -29.01 -10.58
C PHE A 35 5.79 -30.04 -9.66
N GLU A 36 5.44 -29.63 -8.47
CA GLU A 36 4.73 -30.44 -7.47
C GLU A 36 3.33 -29.85 -7.20
N LEU A 37 2.28 -30.65 -7.40
CA LEU A 37 0.90 -30.26 -7.10
C LEU A 37 0.69 -29.87 -5.63
N LYS A 38 1.46 -30.46 -4.71
CA LYS A 38 1.41 -30.11 -3.29
C LYS A 38 1.86 -28.66 -3.06
N SER A 39 2.96 -28.24 -3.67
CA SER A 39 3.46 -26.87 -3.59
C SER A 39 2.47 -25.85 -4.14
N ILE A 40 1.72 -26.22 -5.20
CA ILE A 40 0.64 -25.37 -5.72
C ILE A 40 -0.47 -25.19 -4.69
N LYS A 41 -0.87 -26.27 -4.01
CA LYS A 41 -1.92 -26.20 -2.98
C LYS A 41 -1.51 -25.30 -1.81
N ASP A 42 -0.26 -25.39 -1.37
CA ASP A 42 0.28 -24.56 -0.28
C ASP A 42 0.35 -23.08 -0.67
N VAL A 43 0.83 -22.77 -1.87
CA VAL A 43 0.85 -21.41 -2.41
C VAL A 43 -0.58 -20.88 -2.66
N ALA A 44 -1.48 -21.72 -3.20
CA ALA A 44 -2.87 -21.34 -3.42
C ALA A 44 -3.60 -21.07 -2.10
N SER A 45 -3.36 -21.87 -1.06
CA SER A 45 -3.94 -21.63 0.27
C SER A 45 -3.52 -20.27 0.83
N SER A 46 -2.23 -19.94 0.79
CA SER A 46 -1.72 -18.63 1.20
C SER A 46 -2.24 -17.51 0.30
N GLY A 47 -2.36 -17.78 -1.00
CA GLY A 47 -2.90 -16.84 -1.99
C GLY A 47 -4.37 -16.51 -1.76
N ILE A 48 -5.20 -17.48 -1.38
CA ILE A 48 -6.61 -17.28 -1.07
C ILE A 48 -6.77 -16.33 0.12
N TRP A 49 -6.00 -16.50 1.19
CA TRP A 49 -6.03 -15.58 2.33
C TRP A 49 -5.66 -14.16 1.96
N ASN A 50 -4.60 -14.00 1.15
CA ASN A 50 -4.22 -12.69 0.64
C ASN A 50 -5.29 -12.07 -0.28
N LEU A 51 -5.97 -12.90 -1.08
CA LEU A 51 -7.08 -12.46 -1.92
C LEU A 51 -8.26 -11.97 -1.07
N VAL A 52 -8.66 -12.74 -0.04
CA VAL A 52 -9.75 -12.35 0.88
C VAL A 52 -9.42 -11.05 1.59
N ASN A 53 -8.20 -10.89 2.10
CA ASN A 53 -7.77 -9.65 2.75
C ASN A 53 -7.78 -8.45 1.79
N LYS A 54 -7.31 -8.63 0.56
CA LYS A 54 -7.35 -7.55 -0.44
C LYS A 54 -8.77 -7.21 -0.87
N LEU A 55 -9.62 -8.23 -1.05
CA LEU A 55 -11.03 -8.02 -1.39
C LEU A 55 -11.76 -7.28 -0.27
N SER A 56 -11.52 -7.66 0.99
CA SER A 56 -12.06 -6.96 2.15
C SER A 56 -11.63 -5.49 2.19
N GLY A 57 -10.35 -5.19 1.92
CA GLY A 57 -9.86 -3.82 1.82
C GLY A 57 -10.56 -3.03 0.72
N VAL A 58 -10.64 -3.59 -0.50
CA VAL A 58 -11.33 -2.93 -1.63
C VAL A 58 -12.81 -2.69 -1.32
N LEU A 59 -13.48 -3.64 -0.66
CA LEU A 59 -14.88 -3.48 -0.25
C LEU A 59 -15.02 -2.38 0.81
N LEU A 60 -14.18 -2.40 1.84
CA LEU A 60 -14.22 -1.39 2.91
C LEU A 60 -13.95 0.02 2.36
N ASP A 61 -12.93 0.18 1.51
CA ASP A 61 -12.55 1.47 0.93
C ASP A 61 -13.55 2.00 -0.11
N GLY A 62 -14.30 1.10 -0.75
CA GLY A 62 -15.24 1.46 -1.81
C GLY A 62 -16.71 1.55 -1.38
N LEU A 63 -17.09 0.80 -0.33
CA LEU A 63 -18.51 0.76 0.10
C LEU A 63 -19.00 2.11 0.61
N ASP A 64 -18.20 2.85 1.33
CA ASP A 64 -18.56 4.18 1.81
C ASP A 64 -18.73 5.20 0.66
N LEU A 65 -17.93 5.12 -0.40
CA LEU A 65 -18.15 5.94 -1.60
C LEU A 65 -19.45 5.53 -2.33
N LEU A 66 -19.72 4.25 -2.40
CA LEU A 66 -20.96 3.74 -3.00
C LEU A 66 -22.19 4.19 -2.19
N ILE A 67 -22.12 4.08 -0.87
CA ILE A 67 -23.17 4.52 0.05
C ILE A 67 -23.37 6.04 -0.07
N ALA A 68 -22.31 6.81 -0.07
CA ALA A 68 -22.37 8.26 -0.26
C ALA A 68 -23.06 8.62 -1.58
N ASN A 69 -22.69 7.95 -2.68
CA ASN A 69 -23.31 8.19 -3.98
C ASN A 69 -24.82 7.87 -4.01
N ILE A 70 -25.23 6.77 -3.38
CA ILE A 70 -26.65 6.30 -3.39
C ILE A 70 -27.53 7.16 -2.48
N PHE A 71 -27.05 7.51 -1.28
CA PHE A 71 -27.87 8.11 -0.23
C PHE A 71 -27.72 9.64 -0.14
N ILE A 72 -26.58 10.20 -0.55
CA ILE A 72 -26.31 11.63 -0.41
C ILE A 72 -26.26 12.29 -1.79
N GLY A 73 -25.47 11.74 -2.72
CA GLY A 73 -25.37 12.23 -4.10
C GLY A 73 -23.95 12.18 -4.66
N ALA A 74 -23.87 12.37 -5.98
CA ALA A 74 -22.60 12.26 -6.70
C ALA A 74 -21.59 13.38 -6.34
N ALA A 75 -22.06 14.58 -6.00
CA ALA A 75 -21.18 15.69 -5.61
C ALA A 75 -20.50 15.41 -4.27
N ASP A 76 -21.25 14.97 -3.27
CA ASP A 76 -20.73 14.64 -1.94
C ASP A 76 -19.84 13.38 -1.97
N MET A 77 -20.16 12.39 -2.81
CA MET A 77 -19.25 11.27 -3.10
C MET A 77 -17.92 11.79 -3.68
N GLY A 78 -17.97 12.79 -4.56
CA GLY A 78 -16.79 13.44 -5.12
C GLY A 78 -15.91 14.06 -4.02
N ALA A 79 -16.50 14.85 -3.13
CA ALA A 79 -15.80 15.46 -1.99
C ALA A 79 -15.19 14.40 -1.06
N LEU A 80 -15.94 13.34 -0.75
CA LEU A 80 -15.45 12.22 0.04
C LEU A 80 -14.29 11.47 -0.65
N SER A 81 -14.35 11.29 -1.96
CA SER A 81 -13.28 10.65 -2.75
C SER A 81 -11.98 11.49 -2.71
N ILE A 82 -12.10 12.81 -2.82
CA ILE A 82 -10.97 13.73 -2.73
C ILE A 82 -10.37 13.68 -1.32
N SER A 83 -11.20 13.68 -0.28
CA SER A 83 -10.74 13.63 1.11
C SER A 83 -9.94 12.37 1.43
N LYS A 84 -10.24 11.23 0.82
CA LYS A 84 -9.51 9.97 0.97
C LYS A 84 -8.14 9.95 0.29
N THR A 85 -7.86 10.89 -0.61
CA THR A 85 -6.60 10.88 -1.36
C THR A 85 -5.39 11.11 -0.46
N ILE A 86 -5.46 12.04 0.47
CA ILE A 86 -4.34 12.35 1.38
C ILE A 86 -4.07 11.20 2.36
N PRO A 87 -5.07 10.62 3.06
CA PRO A 87 -4.85 9.41 3.85
C PRO A 87 -4.24 8.25 3.05
N ALA A 88 -4.70 8.02 1.82
CA ALA A 88 -4.13 6.99 0.95
C ALA A 88 -2.65 7.24 0.60
N MET A 89 -2.25 8.50 0.41
CA MET A 89 -0.84 8.87 0.22
C MET A 89 -0.01 8.58 1.48
N PHE A 90 -0.51 8.90 2.67
CA PHE A 90 0.15 8.57 3.93
C PHE A 90 0.28 7.06 4.14
N MET A 91 -0.77 6.29 3.83
CA MET A 91 -0.72 4.82 3.88
C MET A 91 0.33 4.24 2.92
N THR A 92 0.44 4.80 1.71
CA THR A 92 1.45 4.41 0.73
C THR A 92 2.87 4.71 1.23
N LEU A 93 3.07 5.91 1.79
CA LEU A 93 4.35 6.32 2.36
C LEU A 93 4.75 5.43 3.54
N ARG A 94 3.80 5.15 4.44
CA ARG A 94 3.98 4.19 5.53
C ARG A 94 4.43 2.82 5.01
N GLY A 95 3.70 2.25 4.05
CA GLY A 95 4.04 0.95 3.48
C GLY A 95 5.45 0.92 2.86
N THR A 96 5.86 2.02 2.20
CA THR A 96 7.20 2.14 1.62
C THR A 96 8.29 2.16 2.71
N LEU A 97 8.03 2.80 3.84
CA LEU A 97 8.98 2.85 4.96
C LEU A 97 9.02 1.55 5.77
N ASP A 98 7.91 0.81 5.85
CA ASP A 98 7.84 -0.49 6.55
C ASP A 98 8.51 -1.63 5.76
N TYR A 99 8.47 -1.55 4.44
CA TYR A 99 8.90 -2.63 3.56
C TYR A 99 10.35 -3.12 3.80
N PRO A 100 11.37 -2.26 4.04
CA PRO A 100 12.74 -2.70 4.29
C PRO A 100 12.92 -3.53 5.57
N PHE A 101 12.03 -3.38 6.56
CA PHE A 101 12.12 -4.09 7.84
C PHE A 101 11.48 -5.47 7.81
N THR A 102 10.54 -5.71 6.90
CA THR A 102 9.81 -6.99 6.78
C THR A 102 10.73 -8.20 6.59
N PRO A 103 11.74 -8.19 5.69
CA PRO A 103 12.65 -9.32 5.52
C PRO A 103 13.45 -9.64 6.79
N SER A 104 13.97 -8.59 7.46
CA SER A 104 14.77 -8.75 8.69
C SER A 104 13.94 -9.31 9.86
N MET A 105 12.68 -8.88 9.97
CA MET A 105 11.74 -9.42 10.96
C MET A 105 11.39 -10.88 10.66
N THR A 106 11.16 -11.22 9.39
CA THR A 106 10.86 -12.59 8.97
C THR A 106 12.05 -13.51 9.21
N GLU A 107 13.27 -13.07 8.93
CA GLU A 107 14.49 -13.82 9.19
C GLU A 107 14.71 -14.07 10.68
N ALA A 108 14.54 -13.05 11.53
CA ALA A 108 14.63 -13.17 12.98
C ALA A 108 13.59 -14.16 13.52
N TYR A 109 12.35 -14.08 13.01
CA TYR A 109 11.27 -15.00 13.39
C TYR A 109 11.60 -16.45 12.99
N ALA A 110 12.10 -16.67 11.78
CA ALA A 110 12.49 -17.99 11.30
C ALA A 110 13.62 -18.63 12.13
N LYS A 111 14.50 -17.79 12.71
CA LYS A 111 15.58 -18.20 13.63
C LYS A 111 15.12 -18.41 15.07
N GLY A 112 13.86 -18.11 15.40
CA GLY A 112 13.34 -18.17 16.76
C GLY A 112 13.79 -16.98 17.66
N ASP A 113 14.43 -15.96 17.09
CA ASP A 113 14.88 -14.77 17.80
C ASP A 113 13.73 -13.76 17.95
N ILE A 114 12.87 -14.02 18.93
CA ILE A 114 11.73 -13.14 19.24
C ILE A 114 12.19 -11.74 19.70
N GLN A 115 13.33 -11.66 20.40
CA GLN A 115 13.87 -10.36 20.81
C GLN A 115 14.35 -9.55 19.62
N GLY A 116 14.93 -10.19 18.62
CA GLY A 116 15.28 -9.58 17.32
C GLY A 116 14.07 -9.04 16.60
N VAL A 117 12.97 -9.80 16.53
CA VAL A 117 11.70 -9.33 15.95
C VAL A 117 11.20 -8.06 16.64
N VAL A 118 11.14 -8.07 17.98
CA VAL A 118 10.69 -6.89 18.76
C VAL A 118 11.62 -5.70 18.57
N ARG A 119 12.92 -5.92 18.46
CA ARG A 119 13.90 -4.86 18.20
C ARG A 119 13.68 -4.22 16.83
N TYR A 120 13.53 -5.02 15.76
CA TYR A 120 13.27 -4.50 14.43
C TYR A 120 11.92 -3.76 14.34
N ALA A 121 10.87 -4.30 14.97
CA ALA A 121 9.57 -3.63 15.04
C ALA A 121 9.66 -2.27 15.76
N ARG A 122 10.42 -2.19 16.86
CA ARG A 122 10.64 -0.94 17.58
C ARG A 122 11.41 0.09 16.75
N ILE A 123 12.42 -0.33 16.02
CA ILE A 123 13.19 0.56 15.13
C ILE A 123 12.28 1.05 13.99
N ALA A 124 11.54 0.16 13.33
CA ALA A 124 10.60 0.51 12.27
C ALA A 124 9.57 1.55 12.76
N ASN A 125 8.94 1.31 13.91
CA ASN A 125 7.97 2.24 14.48
C ASN A 125 8.58 3.61 14.84
N LYS A 126 9.82 3.66 15.35
CA LYS A 126 10.49 4.93 15.62
C LYS A 126 10.76 5.72 14.33
N ILE A 127 11.26 5.05 13.31
CA ILE A 127 11.53 5.67 12.00
C ILE A 127 10.23 6.18 11.38
N LEU A 128 9.19 5.34 11.36
CA LEU A 128 7.86 5.73 10.91
C LEU A 128 7.34 6.96 11.64
N ALA A 129 7.39 6.98 12.96
CA ALA A 129 6.92 8.12 13.76
C ALA A 129 7.65 9.41 13.37
N ILE A 130 8.97 9.37 13.26
CA ILE A 130 9.77 10.56 12.89
C ILE A 130 9.40 11.07 11.49
N PHE A 131 9.29 10.16 10.51
CA PHE A 131 8.99 10.55 9.13
C PHE A 131 7.54 10.94 8.90
N MET A 132 6.59 10.43 9.72
CA MET A 132 5.17 10.73 9.57
C MET A 132 4.76 12.00 10.32
N ILE A 133 5.36 12.31 11.47
CA ILE A 133 4.96 13.47 12.27
C ILE A 133 5.09 14.78 11.48
N ALA A 134 6.19 14.99 10.77
CA ALA A 134 6.43 16.23 10.05
C ALA A 134 5.38 16.50 8.93
N PRO A 135 5.14 15.59 7.98
CA PRO A 135 4.13 15.84 6.94
C PRO A 135 2.70 15.87 7.50
N MET A 136 2.39 15.08 8.54
CA MET A 136 1.08 15.17 9.19
C MET A 136 0.87 16.51 9.88
N ALA A 137 1.87 17.03 10.61
CA ALA A 137 1.79 18.34 11.24
C ALA A 137 1.62 19.46 10.21
N VAL A 138 2.36 19.42 9.10
CA VAL A 138 2.20 20.36 7.99
C VAL A 138 0.79 20.28 7.40
N PHE A 139 0.27 19.05 7.20
CA PHE A 139 -1.09 18.87 6.69
C PHE A 139 -2.15 19.39 7.65
N CYS A 140 -2.03 19.17 8.96
CA CYS A 140 -2.96 19.69 9.96
C CYS A 140 -2.99 21.25 10.01
N VAL A 141 -1.89 21.92 9.64
CA VAL A 141 -1.82 23.39 9.68
C VAL A 141 -2.23 24.02 8.35
N PHE A 142 -1.85 23.37 7.25
CA PHE A 142 -1.99 23.93 5.91
C PHE A 142 -3.01 23.19 5.02
N GLY A 143 -3.71 22.18 5.53
CA GLY A 143 -4.60 21.32 4.75
C GLY A 143 -5.72 22.09 4.08
N GLU A 144 -6.38 23.04 4.78
CA GLU A 144 -7.41 23.89 4.18
C GLU A 144 -6.85 24.72 3.01
N SER A 145 -5.68 25.33 3.21
CA SER A 145 -5.02 26.13 2.17
C SER A 145 -4.60 25.27 0.98
N PHE A 146 -4.14 24.05 1.24
CA PHE A 146 -3.80 23.08 0.22
C PHE A 146 -5.03 22.70 -0.62
N PHE A 147 -6.16 22.37 0.00
CA PHE A 147 -7.38 22.02 -0.73
C PHE A 147 -7.98 23.20 -1.50
N LYS A 148 -7.92 24.41 -0.97
CA LYS A 148 -8.33 25.63 -1.71
C LYS A 148 -7.56 25.80 -3.02
N LEU A 149 -6.27 25.47 -3.01
CA LEU A 149 -5.42 25.56 -4.19
C LEU A 149 -5.63 24.38 -5.15
N TRP A 150 -5.81 23.17 -4.59
CA TRP A 150 -5.87 21.93 -5.37
C TRP A 150 -7.25 21.68 -6.00
N VAL A 151 -8.32 22.00 -5.27
CA VAL A 151 -9.71 21.78 -5.73
C VAL A 151 -10.52 23.08 -5.55
N PRO A 152 -10.26 24.10 -6.37
CA PRO A 152 -10.98 25.36 -6.27
C PRO A 152 -12.47 25.14 -6.61
N GLY A 153 -13.36 25.64 -5.74
CA GLY A 153 -14.81 25.54 -5.91
C GLY A 153 -15.50 24.52 -4.98
N GLU A 154 -14.75 23.67 -4.30
CA GLU A 154 -15.25 22.77 -3.26
C GLU A 154 -15.03 23.35 -1.86
N ASP A 155 -15.77 22.86 -0.86
CA ASP A 155 -15.55 23.26 0.54
C ASP A 155 -14.25 22.64 1.08
N ALA A 156 -13.15 23.38 0.94
CA ALA A 156 -11.82 22.94 1.34
C ALA A 156 -11.73 22.56 2.81
N ARG A 157 -12.48 23.24 3.70
CA ARG A 157 -12.48 22.94 5.12
C ARG A 157 -13.20 21.64 5.43
N LEU A 158 -14.33 21.38 4.76
CA LEU A 158 -15.03 20.09 4.87
C LEU A 158 -14.14 18.95 4.42
N ILE A 159 -13.47 19.08 3.27
CA ILE A 159 -12.58 18.08 2.72
C ILE A 159 -11.39 17.82 3.64
N GLU A 160 -10.80 18.85 4.25
CA GLU A 160 -9.73 18.72 5.24
C GLU A 160 -10.20 17.91 6.45
N ILE A 161 -11.33 18.28 7.04
CA ILE A 161 -11.90 17.57 8.21
C ILE A 161 -12.17 16.10 7.86
N LEU A 162 -12.78 15.82 6.72
CA LEU A 162 -13.00 14.45 6.26
C LEU A 162 -11.69 13.69 6.04
N SER A 163 -10.64 14.36 5.54
CA SER A 163 -9.31 13.74 5.36
C SER A 163 -8.62 13.42 6.68
N LEU A 164 -8.88 14.19 7.74
CA LEU A 164 -8.32 13.92 9.07
C LEU A 164 -9.09 12.84 9.83
N LEU A 165 -10.34 12.58 9.45
CA LEU A 165 -11.19 11.54 10.04
C LEU A 165 -11.06 10.18 9.32
N ALA A 166 -10.60 10.16 8.06
CA ALA A 166 -10.43 8.95 7.25
C ALA A 166 -9.12 8.23 7.55
#